data_f58b88a61dfb22dc5d1393dc8b6da0fc
#
_entry.id   f58b88a61dfb22dc5d1393dc8b6da0fc
#
_cell.length_a   1.000
_cell.length_b   1.000
_cell.length_c   1.000
_cell.angle_alpha   90.00
_cell.angle_beta   90.00
_cell.angle_gamma   90.00
#
_symmetry.space_group_name_H-M   'P 1'
#
loop_
_entity.id
_entity.type
_entity.pdbx_description
1 polymer ?
#
loop_
_entity_poly.entity_id
_entity_poly.type
_entity_poly.pdbx_seq_one_letter_code
_entity_poly.pdbx_strand_id
1 'polypeptide(L)'
;MSIRKMELEDLRKVVELEHALFLSPWSEEDFSHELKENPMAGYYVLEKENEIIGYIGLWFLGDQCQITTIATDQKYQGQGYASQLMEYTLEKSEALHYQNVNLEVRVSNVKAIALYEKFGFKNVAIRKRYYSN
;
A
#
# COMPACT_ATOMS: atom_id res chain seq x y z
N MET A 1 -14.44 -11.53 1.65
CA MET A 1 -13.24 -10.71 1.58
C MET A 1 -13.38 -9.65 0.51
N SER A 2 -13.00 -8.41 0.82
CA SER A 2 -13.17 -7.32 -0.12
C SER A 2 -12.09 -6.25 0.03
N ILE A 3 -11.86 -5.54 -1.06
CA ILE A 3 -10.98 -4.37 -1.07
C ILE A 3 -11.89 -3.15 -1.30
N ARG A 4 -11.77 -2.16 -0.46
CA ARG A 4 -12.59 -0.94 -0.53
C ARG A 4 -11.76 0.28 -0.17
N LYS A 5 -12.29 1.47 -0.45
CA LYS A 5 -11.62 2.72 -0.07
C LYS A 5 -11.41 2.79 1.44
N MET A 6 -10.25 3.25 1.82
CA MET A 6 -9.93 3.53 3.22
C MET A 6 -10.69 4.77 3.67
N GLU A 7 -11.28 4.70 4.84
CA GLU A 7 -12.03 5.82 5.43
C GLU A 7 -11.37 6.25 6.73
N LEU A 8 -11.72 7.44 7.21
CA LEU A 8 -11.11 7.97 8.43
C LEU A 8 -11.31 7.05 9.63
N GLU A 9 -12.45 6.40 9.70
CA GLU A 9 -12.75 5.46 10.80
C GLU A 9 -11.88 4.20 10.76
N ASP A 10 -11.23 3.92 9.63
CA ASP A 10 -10.33 2.78 9.51
C ASP A 10 -8.94 3.07 10.08
N LEU A 11 -8.60 4.33 10.29
CA LEU A 11 -7.23 4.73 10.60
C LEU A 11 -6.69 4.16 11.89
N ARG A 12 -7.53 3.96 12.88
CA ARG A 12 -7.08 3.36 14.14
C ARG A 12 -6.44 1.99 13.90
N LYS A 13 -7.11 1.16 13.11
CA LYS A 13 -6.61 -0.18 12.78
C LYS A 13 -5.42 -0.11 11.83
N VAL A 14 -5.47 0.76 10.83
CA VAL A 14 -4.38 0.93 9.87
C VAL A 14 -3.10 1.36 10.59
N VAL A 15 -3.19 2.33 11.49
CA VAL A 15 -2.03 2.79 12.25
C VAL A 15 -1.48 1.69 13.16
N GLU A 16 -2.36 0.90 13.75
CA GLU A 16 -1.93 -0.25 14.56
C GLU A 16 -1.08 -1.22 13.72
N LEU A 17 -1.54 -1.54 12.50
CA LEU A 17 -0.79 -2.40 11.60
C LEU A 17 0.52 -1.76 11.15
N GLU A 18 0.48 -0.47 10.88
CA GLU A 18 1.66 0.29 10.46
C GLU A 18 2.74 0.25 11.53
N HIS A 19 2.37 0.49 12.78
CA HIS A 19 3.31 0.47 13.90
C HIS A 19 3.87 -0.93 14.17
N ALA A 20 3.09 -1.96 13.91
CA ALA A 20 3.54 -3.35 14.11
C ALA A 20 4.50 -3.80 13.02
N LEU A 21 4.40 -3.25 11.82
CA LEU A 21 5.12 -3.74 10.65
C LEU A 21 6.34 -2.91 10.25
N PHE A 22 6.38 -1.64 10.60
CA PHE A 22 7.43 -0.74 10.12
C PHE A 22 8.16 -0.04 11.23
N LEU A 23 9.48 0.15 11.04
CA LEU A 23 10.32 0.86 12.02
C LEU A 23 10.04 2.35 12.05
N SER A 24 9.69 2.92 10.91
CA SER A 24 9.34 4.35 10.81
C SER A 24 7.90 4.46 10.35
N PRO A 25 6.95 4.16 11.24
CA PRO A 25 5.54 4.12 10.86
C PRO A 25 4.97 5.53 10.68
N TRP A 26 3.99 5.63 9.78
CA TRP A 26 3.19 6.83 9.67
C TRP A 26 2.24 6.92 10.87
N SER A 27 1.94 8.16 11.26
CA SER A 27 0.96 8.44 12.30
C SER A 27 -0.46 8.45 11.70
N GLU A 28 -1.45 8.46 12.59
CA GLU A 28 -2.84 8.65 12.18
C GLU A 28 -3.00 9.97 11.44
N GLU A 29 -2.31 11.00 11.90
CA GLU A 29 -2.34 12.33 11.28
C GLU A 29 -1.81 12.29 9.84
N ASP A 30 -0.74 11.54 9.60
CA ASP A 30 -0.18 11.40 8.26
C ASP A 30 -1.19 10.76 7.30
N PHE A 31 -1.83 9.67 7.72
CA PHE A 31 -2.86 9.04 6.90
C PHE A 31 -4.08 9.94 6.71
N SER A 32 -4.48 10.63 7.76
CA SER A 32 -5.62 11.54 7.71
C SER A 32 -5.38 12.65 6.69
N HIS A 33 -4.17 13.20 6.67
CA HIS A 33 -3.78 14.22 5.70
C HIS A 33 -3.93 13.69 4.27
N GLU A 34 -3.47 12.48 4.03
CA GLU A 34 -3.58 11.88 2.70
C GLU A 34 -5.04 11.68 2.28
N LEU A 35 -5.88 11.25 3.19
CA LEU A 35 -7.29 11.01 2.86
C LEU A 35 -8.07 12.28 2.66
N LYS A 36 -7.78 13.32 3.42
CA LYS A 36 -8.55 14.57 3.39
C LYS A 36 -8.03 15.60 2.41
N GLU A 37 -6.72 15.70 2.26
CA GLU A 37 -6.09 16.84 1.59
C GLU A 37 -5.28 16.51 0.36
N ASN A 38 -5.02 15.25 0.08
CA ASN A 38 -4.27 14.88 -1.12
C ASN A 38 -5.22 14.34 -2.20
N PRO A 39 -5.61 15.20 -3.17
CA PRO A 39 -6.55 14.77 -4.22
C PRO A 39 -5.96 13.72 -5.16
N MET A 40 -4.65 13.54 -5.14
CA MET A 40 -3.98 12.55 -5.98
C MET A 40 -3.79 11.21 -5.28
N ALA A 41 -4.22 11.10 -4.03
CA ALA A 41 -4.04 9.87 -3.26
C ALA A 41 -5.24 8.94 -3.39
N GLY A 42 -4.96 7.64 -3.42
CA GLY A 42 -5.98 6.61 -3.33
C GLY A 42 -5.51 5.56 -2.34
N TYR A 43 -6.23 5.43 -1.24
CA TYR A 43 -5.89 4.45 -0.20
C TYR A 43 -7.01 3.44 -0.08
N TYR A 44 -6.64 2.18 0.04
CA TYR A 44 -7.59 1.06 0.07
C TYR A 44 -7.24 0.10 1.19
N VAL A 45 -8.27 -0.51 1.78
CA VAL A 45 -8.10 -1.53 2.81
C VAL A 45 -8.60 -2.87 2.28
N LEU A 46 -7.96 -3.93 2.75
CA LEU A 46 -8.38 -5.29 2.49
C LEU A 46 -9.08 -5.81 3.75
N GLU A 47 -10.32 -6.17 3.61
CA GLU A 47 -11.18 -6.57 4.71
C GLU A 47 -11.55 -8.04 4.60
N LYS A 48 -11.44 -8.77 5.70
CA LYS A 48 -11.83 -10.16 5.78
C LYS A 48 -12.65 -10.35 7.06
N GLU A 49 -13.86 -10.83 6.92
CA GLU A 49 -14.75 -11.06 8.07
C GLU A 49 -14.87 -9.83 8.96
N ASN A 50 -15.05 -8.68 8.33
CA ASN A 50 -15.20 -7.38 9.00
C ASN A 50 -13.94 -6.92 9.74
N GLU A 51 -12.80 -7.51 9.43
CA GLU A 51 -11.51 -7.09 10.00
C GLU A 51 -10.58 -6.61 8.90
N ILE A 52 -9.93 -5.47 9.13
CA ILE A 52 -8.91 -4.96 8.20
C ILE A 52 -7.64 -5.76 8.41
N ILE A 53 -7.20 -6.46 7.36
CA ILE A 53 -6.00 -7.30 7.42
C ILE A 53 -4.88 -6.80 6.54
N GLY A 54 -5.10 -5.74 5.78
CA GLY A 54 -4.08 -5.17 4.92
C GLY A 54 -4.53 -3.86 4.32
N TYR A 55 -3.60 -3.14 3.70
CA TYR A 55 -3.91 -1.89 3.02
C TYR A 55 -2.86 -1.57 1.96
N ILE A 56 -3.23 -0.68 1.05
CA ILE A 56 -2.32 -0.18 0.02
C ILE A 56 -2.59 1.30 -0.21
N GLY A 57 -1.51 2.06 -0.40
CA GLY A 57 -1.60 3.48 -0.71
C GLY A 57 -1.03 3.77 -2.08
N LEU A 58 -1.73 4.60 -2.84
CA LEU A 58 -1.37 4.96 -4.19
C LEU A 58 -1.37 6.47 -4.36
N TRP A 59 -0.46 6.97 -5.20
CA TRP A 59 -0.50 8.33 -5.70
C TRP A 59 -0.67 8.28 -7.20
N PHE A 60 -1.63 9.07 -7.72
CA PHE A 60 -1.90 9.16 -9.14
C PHE A 60 -1.25 10.44 -9.66
N LEU A 61 -0.11 10.32 -10.33
CA LEU A 61 0.71 11.44 -10.74
C LEU A 61 0.83 11.47 -12.28
N GLY A 62 0.07 12.34 -12.91
CA GLY A 62 0.08 12.43 -14.37
C GLY A 62 -0.40 11.13 -15.00
N ASP A 63 0.46 10.48 -15.77
CA ASP A 63 0.16 9.19 -16.40
C ASP A 63 0.72 8.00 -15.60
N GLN A 64 1.17 8.26 -14.36
CA GLN A 64 1.77 7.24 -13.50
C GLN A 64 0.95 6.99 -12.26
N CYS A 65 0.94 5.74 -11.81
CA CYS A 65 0.40 5.35 -10.52
C CYS A 65 1.57 4.89 -9.67
N GLN A 66 1.76 5.52 -8.53
CA GLN A 66 2.87 5.18 -7.63
C GLN A 66 2.34 4.50 -6.38
N ILE A 67 2.88 3.32 -6.07
CA ILE A 67 2.55 2.63 -4.82
C ILE A 67 3.43 3.22 -3.73
N THR A 68 2.80 3.84 -2.72
CA THR A 68 3.52 4.49 -1.63
C THR A 68 3.71 3.58 -0.43
N THR A 69 2.76 2.67 -0.21
CA THR A 69 2.84 1.70 0.87
C THR A 69 1.97 0.50 0.56
N ILE A 70 2.37 -0.65 1.07
CA ILE A 70 1.55 -1.85 1.02
C ILE A 70 1.88 -2.68 2.26
N ALA A 71 0.87 -3.21 2.92
CA ALA A 71 1.07 -3.97 4.14
C ALA A 71 0.00 -5.03 4.31
N THR A 72 0.37 -6.13 4.96
CA THR A 72 -0.53 -7.20 5.35
C THR A 72 -0.23 -7.54 6.81
N ASP A 73 -1.28 -7.68 7.62
CA ASP A 73 -1.17 -8.10 9.01
C ASP A 73 -0.30 -9.36 9.08
N GLN A 74 0.65 -9.37 10.02
CA GLN A 74 1.60 -10.46 10.16
C GLN A 74 0.93 -11.83 10.24
N LYS A 75 -0.23 -11.92 10.89
CA LYS A 75 -0.98 -13.17 11.02
C LYS A 75 -1.46 -13.73 9.68
N TYR A 76 -1.56 -12.88 8.68
CA TYR A 76 -2.11 -13.24 7.37
C TYR A 76 -1.08 -13.23 6.26
N GLN A 77 0.17 -13.00 6.57
CA GLN A 77 1.23 -13.00 5.57
C GLN A 77 1.47 -14.42 5.04
N GLY A 78 1.90 -14.49 3.78
CA GLY A 78 2.15 -15.78 3.13
C GLY A 78 0.91 -16.48 2.63
N GLN A 79 -0.24 -15.82 2.60
CA GLN A 79 -1.50 -16.41 2.17
C GLN A 79 -2.06 -15.78 0.89
N GLY A 80 -1.26 -14.94 0.22
CA GLY A 80 -1.67 -14.34 -1.05
C GLY A 80 -2.43 -13.03 -0.96
N TYR A 81 -2.59 -12.48 0.21
CA TYR A 81 -3.35 -11.22 0.36
C TYR A 81 -2.64 -10.01 -0.23
N ALA A 82 -1.32 -9.94 -0.07
CA ALA A 82 -0.55 -8.87 -0.69
C ALA A 82 -0.64 -8.94 -2.21
N SER A 83 -0.63 -10.15 -2.76
CA SER A 83 -0.82 -10.35 -4.20
C SER A 83 -2.17 -9.84 -4.67
N GLN A 84 -3.22 -10.03 -3.87
CA GLN A 84 -4.55 -9.52 -4.20
C GLN A 84 -4.59 -8.00 -4.23
N LEU A 85 -3.90 -7.35 -3.29
CA LEU A 85 -3.79 -5.89 -3.29
C LEU A 85 -3.05 -5.40 -4.54
N MET A 86 -1.99 -6.10 -4.93
CA MET A 86 -1.24 -5.76 -6.14
C MET A 86 -2.09 -5.94 -7.40
N GLU A 87 -2.80 -7.04 -7.50
CA GLU A 87 -3.68 -7.30 -8.64
C GLU A 87 -4.76 -6.24 -8.76
N TYR A 88 -5.36 -5.87 -7.64
CA TYR A 88 -6.36 -4.80 -7.60
C TYR A 88 -5.78 -3.49 -8.14
N THR A 89 -4.57 -3.15 -7.71
CA THR A 89 -3.90 -1.93 -8.14
C THR A 89 -3.64 -1.93 -9.64
N LEU A 90 -3.13 -3.05 -10.17
CA LEU A 90 -2.83 -3.15 -11.59
C LEU A 90 -4.10 -3.08 -12.44
N GLU A 91 -5.16 -3.74 -12.02
CA GLU A 91 -6.45 -3.68 -12.72
C GLU A 91 -7.03 -2.28 -12.69
N LYS A 92 -6.95 -1.60 -11.55
CA LYS A 92 -7.46 -0.25 -11.42
C LYS A 92 -6.66 0.73 -12.28
N SER A 93 -5.35 0.59 -12.31
CA SER A 93 -4.48 1.43 -13.12
C SER A 93 -4.78 1.25 -14.61
N GLU A 94 -5.00 0.02 -15.04
CA GLU A 94 -5.36 -0.28 -16.42
C GLU A 94 -6.72 0.32 -16.78
N ALA A 95 -7.71 0.16 -15.90
CA ALA A 95 -9.05 0.71 -16.12
C ALA A 95 -9.06 2.23 -16.22
N LEU A 96 -8.14 2.91 -15.51
CA LEU A 96 -8.00 4.36 -15.53
C LEU A 96 -6.98 4.85 -16.56
N HIS A 97 -6.44 3.93 -17.35
CA HIS A 97 -5.49 4.23 -18.43
C HIS A 97 -4.16 4.83 -17.98
N TYR A 98 -3.69 4.46 -16.79
CA TYR A 98 -2.35 4.83 -16.37
C TYR A 98 -1.33 3.98 -17.11
N GLN A 99 -0.31 4.62 -17.66
CA GLN A 99 0.69 3.94 -18.48
C GLN A 99 1.73 3.21 -17.66
N ASN A 100 2.03 3.72 -16.47
CA ASN A 100 3.08 3.17 -15.63
C ASN A 100 2.60 3.01 -14.20
N VAL A 101 3.00 1.91 -13.58
CA VAL A 101 2.84 1.71 -12.14
C VAL A 101 4.24 1.63 -11.55
N ASN A 102 4.56 2.57 -10.68
CA ASN A 102 5.85 2.66 -10.02
C ASN A 102 5.72 2.30 -8.55
N LEU A 103 6.83 1.96 -7.95
CA LEU A 103 6.83 1.43 -6.60
C LEU A 103 8.06 1.90 -5.85
N GLU A 104 7.87 2.30 -4.59
CA GLU A 104 8.95 2.62 -3.68
C GLU A 104 8.87 1.68 -2.48
N VAL A 105 10.00 1.09 -2.12
CA VAL A 105 10.06 0.05 -1.10
C VAL A 105 10.98 0.46 0.04
N ARG A 106 10.61 0.08 1.24
CA ARG A 106 11.49 0.26 2.40
C ARG A 106 12.63 -0.74 2.33
N VAL A 107 13.82 -0.29 2.71
CA VAL A 107 15.06 -1.05 2.56
C VAL A 107 14.99 -2.44 3.18
N SER A 108 14.37 -2.56 4.34
CA SER A 108 14.31 -3.83 5.07
C SER A 108 13.26 -4.81 4.58
N ASN A 109 12.45 -4.43 3.61
CA ASN A 109 11.30 -5.23 3.20
C ASN A 109 11.64 -6.16 2.02
N VAL A 110 12.48 -7.15 2.30
CA VAL A 110 12.97 -8.10 1.28
C VAL A 110 11.84 -8.94 0.69
N LYS A 111 10.89 -9.37 1.52
CA LYS A 111 9.75 -10.17 1.06
C LYS A 111 8.87 -9.40 0.09
N ALA A 112 8.70 -8.12 0.34
CA ALA A 112 7.91 -7.26 -0.54
C ALA A 112 8.61 -7.08 -1.88
N ILE A 113 9.93 -6.94 -1.88
CA ILE A 113 10.70 -6.80 -3.12
C ILE A 113 10.48 -8.03 -4.01
N ALA A 114 10.55 -9.23 -3.43
CA ALA A 114 10.32 -10.47 -4.17
C ALA A 114 8.91 -10.52 -4.75
N LEU A 115 7.91 -10.06 -3.99
CA LEU A 115 6.54 -10.00 -4.46
C LEU A 115 6.41 -9.06 -5.66
N TYR A 116 7.03 -7.90 -5.57
CA TYR A 116 6.95 -6.89 -6.64
C TYR A 116 7.60 -7.39 -7.91
N GLU A 117 8.74 -8.04 -7.79
CA GLU A 117 9.42 -8.62 -8.95
C GLU A 117 8.58 -9.68 -9.62
N LYS A 118 7.82 -10.45 -8.84
CA LYS A 118 6.89 -11.45 -9.36
C LYS A 118 5.83 -10.82 -10.26
N PHE A 119 5.42 -9.59 -9.97
CA PHE A 119 4.43 -8.85 -10.76
C PHE A 119 5.06 -8.03 -11.90
N GLY A 120 6.36 -8.19 -12.14
CA GLY A 120 7.02 -7.55 -13.26
C GLY A 120 7.66 -6.20 -12.97
N PHE A 121 7.76 -5.79 -11.71
CA PHE A 121 8.46 -4.58 -11.35
C PHE A 121 9.97 -4.84 -11.40
N LYS A 122 10.65 -4.25 -12.37
CA LYS A 122 12.07 -4.50 -12.59
C LYS A 122 13.01 -3.54 -11.89
N ASN A 123 12.61 -2.29 -11.77
CA ASN A 123 13.43 -1.25 -11.18
C ASN A 123 12.74 -0.71 -9.95
N VAL A 124 12.76 -1.50 -8.88
CA VAL A 124 12.13 -1.13 -7.62
C VAL A 124 12.96 -0.03 -6.97
N ALA A 125 12.36 1.14 -6.78
CA ALA A 125 13.03 2.26 -6.13
C ALA A 125 13.07 2.04 -4.63
N ILE A 126 14.23 2.27 -4.03
CA ILE A 126 14.41 2.15 -2.58
C ILE A 126 14.56 3.54 -2.00
N ARG A 127 13.63 3.94 -1.14
CA ARG A 127 13.61 5.26 -0.54
C ARG A 127 14.19 5.25 0.87
N LYS A 128 15.50 5.33 0.96
CA LYS A 128 16.19 5.36 2.26
C LYS A 128 15.91 6.61 3.08
N ARG A 129 15.58 7.70 2.41
CA ARG A 129 15.32 8.98 3.06
C ARG A 129 14.05 9.02 3.87
N TYR A 130 13.01 8.35 3.37
CA TYR A 130 11.71 8.37 4.00
C TYR A 130 11.51 7.21 4.96
N TYR A 131 12.31 6.17 4.81
CA TYR A 131 12.17 4.96 5.59
C TYR A 131 13.52 4.64 6.22
N SER A 132 13.59 4.78 7.53
CA SER A 132 14.86 4.62 8.24
C SER A 132 15.23 3.16 8.53
N ASN A 133 14.49 2.23 8.02
CA ASN A 133 14.79 0.80 8.20
C ASN A 133 15.28 0.14 6.91
#